data_cedf6b07a8fc27b1769986254ad96185
#
_entry.id   cedf6b07a8fc27b1769986254ad96185
#
_cell.length_a   1.000
_cell.length_b   1.000
_cell.length_c   1.000
_cell.angle_alpha   90.00
_cell.angle_beta   90.00
_cell.angle_gamma   90.00
#
_symmetry.space_group_name_H-M   'P 1'
#
loop_
_entity.id
_entity.type
_entity.pdbx_description
1 polymer ?
#
loop_
_entity_poly.entity_id
_entity_poly.type
_entity_poly.pdbx_seq_one_letter_code
_entity_poly.pdbx_strand_id
1 'polypeptide(L)'
;MRQPIVISGAGILGCYISCALSLQGIDSIVLEKKDDEIEDSVRTITLNPFSKNLLDKIGVENDYSMISEMEVKDFDGTGKIVFKSSEIGMDHLAYVSDFATLLRSVRKKASEKILYKEEIIEIDNKGDFHEVTLSS
;
A
#
# COMPACT_ATOMS: atom_id res chain seq x y z
N MET A 1 28.93 6.68 0.93
CA MET A 1 27.73 6.25 1.67
C MET A 1 26.53 6.47 0.75
N ARG A 2 25.70 5.45 0.49
CA ARG A 2 24.49 5.68 -0.31
C ARG A 2 23.49 6.46 0.55
N GLN A 3 22.91 7.51 0.00
CA GLN A 3 21.83 8.25 0.63
C GLN A 3 20.55 7.42 0.58
N PRO A 4 19.73 7.42 1.64
CA PRO A 4 18.46 6.70 1.63
C PRO A 4 17.46 7.33 0.66
N ILE A 5 16.55 6.53 0.14
CA ILE A 5 15.38 7.03 -0.60
C ILE A 5 14.35 7.54 0.42
N VAL A 6 13.92 8.79 0.25
CA VAL A 6 12.87 9.38 1.11
C VAL A 6 11.51 9.17 0.46
N ILE A 7 10.58 8.60 1.23
CA ILE A 7 9.20 8.33 0.82
C ILE A 7 8.27 9.16 1.69
N SER A 8 7.45 10.00 1.08
CA SER A 8 6.46 10.81 1.80
C SER A 8 5.12 10.08 1.89
N GLY A 9 4.70 9.79 3.11
CA GLY A 9 3.45 9.11 3.45
C GLY A 9 3.61 7.62 3.78
N ALA A 10 3.22 7.24 5.00
CA ALA A 10 3.18 5.85 5.48
C ALA A 10 1.82 5.20 5.20
N GLY A 11 1.30 5.38 3.99
CA GLY A 11 0.17 4.63 3.48
C GLY A 11 0.58 3.22 3.03
N ILE A 12 -0.37 2.43 2.54
CA ILE A 12 -0.11 1.06 2.06
C ILE A 12 0.99 1.06 1.00
N LEU A 13 0.94 1.98 0.03
CA LEU A 13 1.90 2.05 -1.06
C LEU A 13 3.29 2.49 -0.58
N GLY A 14 3.39 3.54 0.24
CA GLY A 14 4.68 4.03 0.76
C GLY A 14 5.40 2.97 1.57
N CYS A 15 4.68 2.29 2.46
CA CYS A 15 5.24 1.19 3.26
C CYS A 15 5.62 -0.02 2.39
N TYR A 16 4.79 -0.37 1.40
CA TYR A 16 5.11 -1.44 0.44
C TYR A 16 6.42 -1.14 -0.31
N ILE A 17 6.58 0.08 -0.85
CA ILE A 17 7.78 0.49 -1.59
C ILE A 17 9.01 0.39 -0.68
N SER A 18 8.93 0.87 0.55
CA SER A 18 10.03 0.78 1.52
C SER A 18 10.46 -0.67 1.78
N CYS A 19 9.50 -1.57 1.99
CA CYS A 19 9.77 -3.00 2.16
C CYS A 19 10.39 -3.63 0.89
N ALA A 20 9.85 -3.31 -0.27
CA ALA A 20 10.36 -3.82 -1.56
C ALA A 20 11.79 -3.35 -1.84
N LEU A 21 12.11 -2.08 -1.53
CA LEU A 21 13.47 -1.55 -1.61
C LEU A 21 14.42 -2.28 -0.66
N SER A 22 13.99 -2.55 0.57
CA SER A 22 14.77 -3.29 1.57
C SER A 22 15.13 -4.69 1.09
N LEU A 23 14.23 -5.38 0.39
CA LEU A 23 14.52 -6.69 -0.22
C LEU A 23 15.60 -6.61 -1.32
N GLN A 24 15.81 -5.44 -1.92
CA GLN A 24 16.87 -5.19 -2.90
C GLN A 24 18.15 -4.60 -2.26
N GLY A 25 18.22 -4.50 -0.95
CA GLY A 25 19.35 -3.90 -0.24
C GLY A 25 19.44 -2.39 -0.41
N ILE A 26 18.33 -1.74 -0.76
CA ILE A 26 18.24 -0.28 -0.91
C ILE A 26 17.62 0.31 0.34
N ASP A 27 18.32 1.25 0.97
CA ASP A 27 17.83 1.91 2.19
C ASP A 27 16.80 2.99 1.87
N SER A 28 15.80 3.11 2.75
CA SER A 28 14.73 4.09 2.61
C SER A 28 14.24 4.59 3.98
N ILE A 29 13.67 5.79 3.98
CA ILE A 29 13.01 6.40 5.13
C ILE A 29 11.61 6.80 4.69
N VAL A 30 10.61 6.41 5.45
CA VAL A 30 9.20 6.78 5.22
C VAL A 30 8.82 7.87 6.21
N LEU A 31 8.36 9.00 5.71
CA LEU A 31 7.92 10.13 6.52
C LEU A 31 6.40 10.15 6.60
N GLU A 32 5.85 10.22 7.79
CA GLU A 32 4.41 10.33 8.04
C GLU A 32 4.13 11.56 8.90
N LYS A 33 3.33 12.48 8.37
CA LYS A 33 2.99 13.73 9.08
C LYS A 33 2.12 13.54 10.31
N LYS A 34 1.33 12.47 10.34
CA LYS A 34 0.51 12.09 11.49
C LYS A 34 1.31 11.22 12.47
N ASP A 35 0.70 10.91 13.59
CA ASP A 35 1.19 9.88 14.50
C ASP A 35 0.94 8.46 13.92
N ASP A 36 1.25 7.46 14.71
CA ASP A 36 1.08 6.05 14.35
C ASP A 36 -0.34 5.53 14.51
N GLU A 37 -1.26 6.36 15.02
CA GLU A 37 -2.65 5.99 15.21
C GLU A 37 -3.36 5.77 13.88
N ILE A 38 -4.06 4.65 13.77
CA ILE A 38 -4.90 4.30 12.62
C ILE A 38 -6.33 4.17 13.13
N GLU A 39 -7.17 5.11 12.72
CA GLU A 39 -8.59 5.10 13.05
C GLU A 39 -9.29 3.93 12.36
N ASP A 40 -10.15 3.24 13.11
CA ASP A 40 -11.04 2.25 12.54
C ASP A 40 -12.08 2.93 11.65
N SER A 41 -12.32 2.34 10.50
CA SER A 41 -13.30 2.85 9.56
C SER A 41 -14.03 1.68 8.88
N VAL A 42 -15.19 1.96 8.33
CA VAL A 42 -15.93 0.99 7.50
C VAL A 42 -15.38 0.88 6.07
N ARG A 43 -14.26 1.55 5.81
CA ARG A 43 -13.62 1.55 4.49
C ARG A 43 -12.98 0.22 4.20
N THR A 44 -13.31 -0.36 3.07
CA THR A 44 -12.66 -1.54 2.52
C THR A 44 -11.73 -1.18 1.37
N ILE A 45 -10.82 -2.09 1.07
CA ILE A 45 -9.95 -2.03 -0.10
C ILE A 45 -10.06 -3.34 -0.86
N THR A 46 -10.13 -3.24 -2.17
CA THR A 46 -10.15 -4.40 -3.06
C THR A 46 -8.84 -4.46 -3.82
N LEU A 47 -8.16 -5.58 -3.70
CA LEU A 47 -6.91 -5.86 -4.39
C LEU A 47 -7.16 -6.83 -5.54
N ASN A 48 -6.57 -6.57 -6.68
CA ASN A 48 -6.47 -7.59 -7.71
C ASN A 48 -5.41 -8.65 -7.32
N PRO A 49 -5.39 -9.81 -7.97
CA PRO A 49 -4.44 -10.89 -7.64
C PRO A 49 -2.97 -10.47 -7.75
N PHE A 50 -2.64 -9.57 -8.67
CA PHE A 50 -1.29 -9.06 -8.82
C PHE A 50 -0.86 -8.22 -7.60
N SER A 51 -1.68 -7.26 -7.18
CA SER A 51 -1.41 -6.43 -5.99
C SER A 51 -1.33 -7.26 -4.70
N LYS A 52 -2.21 -8.24 -4.56
CA LYS A 52 -2.17 -9.19 -3.43
C LYS A 52 -0.86 -9.97 -3.42
N ASN A 53 -0.41 -10.48 -4.55
CA ASN A 53 0.86 -11.20 -4.67
C ASN A 53 2.08 -10.31 -4.33
N LEU A 54 2.05 -9.01 -4.67
CA LEU A 54 3.11 -8.08 -4.29
C LEU A 54 3.21 -7.92 -2.76
N LEU A 55 2.07 -7.83 -2.06
CA LEU A 55 2.04 -7.78 -0.60
C LEU A 55 2.53 -9.09 0.04
N ASP A 56 2.18 -10.23 -0.52
CA ASP A 56 2.68 -11.53 -0.07
C ASP A 56 4.21 -11.62 -0.17
N LYS A 57 4.79 -11.10 -1.26
CA LYS A 57 6.25 -11.11 -1.47
C LYS A 57 7.02 -10.32 -0.43
N ILE A 58 6.45 -9.29 0.14
CA ILE A 58 7.06 -8.55 1.27
C ILE A 58 6.67 -9.13 2.64
N GLY A 59 5.91 -10.22 2.66
CA GLY A 59 5.54 -10.93 3.88
C GLY A 59 4.43 -10.28 4.70
N VAL A 60 3.54 -9.52 4.08
CA VAL A 60 2.36 -8.96 4.75
C VAL A 60 1.37 -10.07 5.04
N GLU A 61 1.06 -10.27 6.31
CA GLU A 61 0.03 -11.19 6.78
C GLU A 61 -1.27 -10.42 6.97
N ASN A 62 -2.33 -10.87 6.29
CA ASN A 62 -3.65 -10.25 6.37
C ASN A 62 -4.73 -11.23 5.92
N ASP A 63 -5.91 -11.10 6.48
CA ASP A 63 -7.09 -11.86 6.08
C ASP A 63 -7.83 -11.13 4.96
N TYR A 64 -8.31 -11.90 3.99
CA TYR A 64 -9.05 -11.39 2.84
C TYR A 64 -10.34 -12.17 2.63
N SER A 65 -11.39 -11.45 2.24
CA SER A 65 -12.56 -12.06 1.60
C SER A 65 -12.31 -12.17 0.10
N MET A 66 -12.44 -13.37 -0.44
CA MET A 66 -12.12 -13.65 -1.84
C MET A 66 -13.37 -13.52 -2.70
N ILE A 67 -13.22 -12.86 -3.85
CA ILE A 67 -14.28 -12.68 -4.84
C ILE A 67 -13.98 -13.58 -6.04
N SER A 68 -14.85 -14.54 -6.32
CA SER A 68 -14.76 -15.43 -7.48
C SER A 68 -15.75 -15.06 -8.60
N GLU A 69 -16.78 -14.29 -8.29
CA GLU A 69 -17.77 -13.81 -9.25
C GLU A 69 -18.13 -12.35 -8.97
N MET A 70 -18.25 -11.54 -10.01
CA MET A 70 -18.64 -10.13 -9.94
C MET A 70 -19.72 -9.84 -10.96
N GLU A 71 -20.84 -9.32 -10.49
CA GLU A 71 -21.94 -8.86 -11.34
C GLU A 71 -21.98 -7.34 -11.37
N VAL A 72 -21.93 -6.77 -12.56
CA VAL A 72 -22.04 -5.34 -12.80
C VAL A 72 -23.34 -5.08 -13.55
N LYS A 73 -24.17 -4.19 -12.99
CA LYS A 73 -25.46 -3.78 -13.55
C LYS A 73 -25.43 -2.32 -13.92
N ASP A 74 -26.12 -1.99 -14.99
CA ASP A 74 -26.42 -0.60 -15.36
C ASP A 74 -27.45 0.00 -14.38
N PHE A 75 -27.27 1.24 -13.96
CA PHE A 75 -28.14 1.86 -12.96
C PHE A 75 -29.60 2.00 -13.44
N ASP A 76 -29.80 2.46 -14.68
CA ASP A 76 -31.13 2.71 -15.29
C ASP A 76 -31.47 1.73 -16.41
N GLY A 77 -30.65 0.75 -16.66
CA GLY A 77 -30.77 -0.15 -17.79
C GLY A 77 -31.02 -1.61 -17.44
N THR A 78 -31.19 -2.40 -18.48
CA THR A 78 -31.27 -3.86 -18.40
C THR A 78 -29.92 -4.53 -18.63
N GLY A 79 -28.87 -3.71 -18.83
CA GLY A 79 -27.51 -4.18 -19.04
C GLY A 79 -26.92 -4.85 -17.80
N LYS A 80 -26.36 -6.04 -18.01
CA LYS A 80 -25.72 -6.83 -16.96
C LYS A 80 -24.50 -7.53 -17.53
N ILE A 81 -23.38 -7.43 -16.80
CA ILE A 81 -22.16 -8.17 -17.12
C ILE A 81 -21.77 -9.00 -15.89
N VAL A 82 -21.40 -10.26 -16.11
CA VAL A 82 -20.93 -11.16 -15.08
C VAL A 82 -19.50 -11.58 -15.41
N PHE A 83 -18.61 -11.42 -14.46
CA PHE A 83 -17.22 -11.88 -14.55
C PHE A 83 -17.04 -13.05 -13.58
N LYS A 84 -16.46 -14.15 -14.06
CA LYS A 84 -16.14 -15.33 -13.25
C LYS A 84 -14.65 -15.63 -13.31
N SER A 85 -14.05 -15.91 -12.18
CA SER A 85 -12.63 -16.29 -12.11
C SER A 85 -12.31 -17.53 -12.93
N SER A 86 -13.23 -18.49 -13.00
CA SER A 86 -13.10 -19.70 -13.78
C SER A 86 -12.99 -19.47 -15.29
N GLU A 87 -13.60 -18.39 -15.81
CA GLU A 87 -13.54 -18.03 -17.25
C GLU A 87 -12.16 -17.56 -17.69
N ILE A 88 -11.35 -17.08 -16.74
CA ILE A 88 -9.97 -16.59 -16.98
C ILE A 88 -8.91 -17.51 -16.37
N GLY A 89 -9.32 -18.69 -15.88
CA GLY A 89 -8.40 -19.68 -15.30
C GLY A 89 -7.75 -19.23 -13.99
N MET A 90 -8.42 -18.38 -13.20
CA MET A 90 -7.95 -17.88 -11.90
C MET A 90 -8.82 -18.42 -10.77
N ASP A 91 -8.23 -18.58 -9.59
CA ASP A 91 -8.97 -19.00 -8.40
C ASP A 91 -9.92 -17.90 -7.90
N HIS A 92 -9.48 -16.64 -7.95
CA HIS A 92 -10.23 -15.48 -7.51
C HIS A 92 -10.05 -14.29 -8.44
N LEU A 93 -11.09 -13.44 -8.55
CA LEU A 93 -11.03 -12.17 -9.28
C LEU A 93 -10.38 -11.07 -8.45
N ALA A 94 -10.65 -11.07 -7.14
CA ALA A 94 -10.20 -10.03 -6.24
C ALA A 94 -10.16 -10.51 -4.78
N TYR A 95 -9.48 -9.71 -3.96
CA TYR A 95 -9.32 -9.90 -2.52
C TYR A 95 -9.75 -8.63 -1.80
N VAL A 96 -10.72 -8.73 -0.91
CA VAL A 96 -11.25 -7.59 -0.15
C VAL A 96 -10.73 -7.66 1.28
N SER A 97 -10.28 -6.54 1.79
CA SER A 97 -9.85 -6.38 3.16
C SER A 97 -10.44 -5.11 3.78
N ASP A 98 -10.54 -5.09 5.10
CA ASP A 98 -10.65 -3.86 5.85
C ASP A 98 -9.39 -3.00 5.63
N PHE A 99 -9.59 -1.72 5.30
CA PHE A 99 -8.49 -0.82 4.95
C PHE A 99 -7.55 -0.58 6.14
N ALA A 100 -8.10 -0.32 7.32
CA ALA A 100 -7.31 -0.02 8.52
C ALA A 100 -6.49 -1.24 8.94
N THR A 101 -7.08 -2.42 8.87
CA THR A 101 -6.41 -3.69 9.18
C THR A 101 -5.24 -3.96 8.23
N LEU A 102 -5.44 -3.78 6.93
CA LEU A 102 -4.36 -3.92 5.94
C LEU A 102 -3.26 -2.88 6.15
N LEU A 103 -3.62 -1.62 6.42
CA LEU A 103 -2.65 -0.56 6.69
C LEU A 103 -1.80 -0.88 7.92
N ARG A 104 -2.39 -1.38 9.02
CA ARG A 104 -1.65 -1.83 10.21
C ARG A 104 -0.65 -2.93 9.86
N SER A 105 -1.07 -3.91 9.07
CA SER A 105 -0.22 -5.03 8.68
C SER A 105 0.98 -4.57 7.84
N VAL A 106 0.76 -3.66 6.88
CA VAL A 106 1.84 -3.12 6.04
C VAL A 106 2.77 -2.19 6.83
N ARG A 107 2.23 -1.32 7.70
CA ARG A 107 3.04 -0.48 8.60
C ARG A 107 3.89 -1.30 9.55
N LYS A 108 3.39 -2.41 10.06
CA LYS A 108 4.14 -3.33 10.89
C LYS A 108 5.40 -3.86 10.17
N LYS A 109 5.29 -4.17 8.88
CA LYS A 109 6.43 -4.62 8.06
C LYS A 109 7.47 -3.51 7.84
N ALA A 110 7.05 -2.27 7.70
CA ALA A 110 7.92 -1.12 7.48
C ALA A 110 8.29 -0.35 8.77
N SER A 111 7.94 -0.84 9.95
CA SER A 111 7.95 -0.10 11.21
C SER A 111 9.28 0.58 11.53
N GLU A 112 10.41 -0.08 11.28
CA GLU A 112 11.75 0.46 11.54
C GLU A 112 12.16 1.59 10.57
N LYS A 113 11.40 1.78 9.48
CA LYS A 113 11.68 2.78 8.45
C LYS A 113 10.78 4.01 8.54
N ILE A 114 9.74 3.97 9.37
CA ILE A 114 8.75 5.05 9.46
C ILE A 114 9.14 6.04 10.54
N LEU A 115 9.22 7.32 10.17
CA LEU A 115 9.30 8.45 11.08
C LEU A 115 7.94 9.16 11.10
N TYR A 116 7.27 9.11 12.22
CA TYR A 116 5.99 9.77 12.45
C TYR A 116 6.15 11.21 12.89
N LYS A 117 5.11 12.04 12.65
CA LYS A 117 5.08 13.49 12.96
C LYS A 117 6.17 14.27 12.22
N GLU A 118 6.51 13.77 11.04
CA GLU A 118 7.50 14.38 10.15
C GLU A 118 6.88 14.68 8.78
N GLU A 119 7.05 15.92 8.34
CA GLU A 119 6.59 16.39 7.03
C GLU A 119 7.74 17.06 6.29
N ILE A 120 7.78 16.86 4.98
CA ILE A 120 8.73 17.57 4.10
C ILE A 120 8.22 19.00 3.91
N ILE A 121 9.02 19.98 4.30
CA ILE A 121 8.70 21.40 4.10
C ILE A 121 9.48 22.03 2.94
N GLU A 122 10.62 21.48 2.56
CA GLU A 122 11.43 21.97 1.46
C GLU A 122 12.26 20.85 0.83
N ILE A 123 12.47 20.92 -0.47
CA ILE A 123 13.33 20.01 -1.22
C ILE A 123 14.25 20.84 -2.10
N ASP A 124 15.55 20.77 -1.84
CA ASP A 124 16.59 21.41 -2.62
C ASP A 124 17.33 20.41 -3.51
N ASN A 125 17.49 20.75 -4.78
CA ASN A 125 18.29 19.96 -5.71
C ASN A 125 19.76 20.36 -5.61
N LYS A 126 20.61 19.43 -5.17
CA LYS A 126 22.08 19.63 -5.06
C LYS A 126 22.85 18.94 -6.19
N GLY A 127 22.19 18.56 -7.29
CA GLY A 127 22.78 17.86 -8.41
C GLY A 127 22.72 16.33 -8.25
N ASP A 128 23.62 15.76 -7.49
CA ASP A 128 23.71 14.31 -7.29
C ASP A 128 22.72 13.76 -6.23
N PHE A 129 22.15 14.64 -5.42
CA PHE A 129 21.17 14.30 -4.38
C PHE A 129 20.18 15.44 -4.14
N HIS A 130 19.08 15.12 -3.47
CA HIS A 130 18.15 16.11 -2.97
C HIS A 130 18.32 16.28 -1.46
N GLU A 131 18.43 17.52 -1.02
CA GLU A 131 18.36 17.86 0.41
C GLU A 131 16.91 18.08 0.80
N VAL A 132 16.46 17.36 1.82
CA VAL A 132 15.09 17.39 2.30
C VAL A 132 15.06 17.99 3.70
N THR A 133 14.34 19.10 3.85
CA THR A 133 14.13 19.75 5.14
C THR A 133 12.81 19.25 5.75
N LEU A 134 12.87 18.81 7.01
CA LEU A 134 11.72 18.27 7.74
C LEU A 134 11.13 19.31 8.70
N SER A 135 9.90 19.07 9.16
CA SER A 135 9.15 19.95 10.04
C SER A 135 9.67 19.98 11.48
N SER A 136 10.41 18.98 11.90
CA SER A 136 11.01 18.94 13.25
C SER A 136 12.41 19.51 13.34
#